data_e16a27ebe2adf55a9b61c0f394ab6323
#
_entry.id   e16a27ebe2adf55a9b61c0f394ab6323
#
_cell.length_a   1.000
_cell.length_b   1.000
_cell.length_c   1.000
_cell.angle_alpha   90.00
_cell.angle_beta   90.00
_cell.angle_gamma   90.00
#
_symmetry.space_group_name_H-M   'P 1'
#
loop_
_entity.id
_entity.type
_entity.pdbx_description
1 polymer ?
#
loop_
_entity_poly.entity_id
_entity_poly.type
_entity_poly.pdbx_seq_one_letter_code
_entity_poly.pdbx_strand_id
1 'polypeptide(L)'
;MQEAALALPDQIEESMARDLQTDHLPNASDIDQLVVLGMGGSGIAGDIVKAIVGPRISIPVVVSKGYECPNFVGRRTLVMVVSFSGETEETLHAAAIAKERDAHLLAVTCGGTLSRL
;
A
#
# COMPACT_ATOMS: atom_id res chain seq x y z
N MET A 1 -26.02 0.03 -7.08
CA MET A 1 -25.44 1.00 -6.13
C MET A 1 -25.94 0.79 -4.70
N GLN A 2 -27.24 0.70 -4.48
CA GLN A 2 -27.78 0.44 -3.12
C GLN A 2 -27.35 -0.94 -2.57
N GLU A 3 -27.31 -1.96 -3.42
CA GLU A 3 -26.89 -3.31 -3.00
C GLU A 3 -25.43 -3.32 -2.54
N ALA A 4 -24.54 -2.61 -3.25
CA ALA A 4 -23.13 -2.50 -2.87
C ALA A 4 -22.96 -1.79 -1.52
N ALA A 5 -23.74 -0.72 -1.29
CA ALA A 5 -23.71 0.02 -0.03
C ALA A 5 -24.25 -0.81 1.15
N LEU A 6 -25.30 -1.61 0.93
CA LEU A 6 -25.87 -2.49 1.95
C LEU A 6 -24.95 -3.67 2.28
N ALA A 7 -24.12 -4.11 1.34
CA ALA A 7 -23.16 -5.19 1.55
C ALA A 7 -21.83 -4.72 2.18
N LEU A 8 -21.60 -3.41 2.28
CA LEU A 8 -20.34 -2.86 2.76
C LEU A 8 -19.96 -3.32 4.19
N PRO A 9 -20.88 -3.33 5.19
CA PRO A 9 -20.51 -3.83 6.51
C PRO A 9 -20.06 -5.29 6.49
N ASP A 10 -20.72 -6.14 5.71
CA ASP A 10 -20.34 -7.55 5.58
C ASP A 10 -18.98 -7.71 4.89
N GLN A 11 -18.71 -6.88 3.90
CA GLN A 11 -17.42 -6.85 3.21
C GLN A 11 -16.29 -6.45 4.14
N ILE A 12 -16.50 -5.48 5.01
CA ILE A 12 -15.52 -5.04 6.00
C ILE A 12 -15.22 -6.18 6.99
N GLU A 13 -16.26 -6.81 7.54
CA GLU A 13 -16.09 -7.93 8.46
C GLU A 13 -15.33 -9.08 7.81
N GLU A 14 -15.66 -9.43 6.59
CA GLU A 14 -14.99 -10.47 5.82
C GLU A 14 -13.52 -10.14 5.61
N SER A 15 -13.20 -8.88 5.27
CA SER A 15 -11.82 -8.44 5.08
C SER A 15 -11.02 -8.52 6.38
N MET A 16 -11.59 -8.14 7.50
CA MET A 16 -10.94 -8.22 8.81
C MET A 16 -10.69 -9.64 9.27
N ALA A 17 -11.52 -10.60 8.83
CA ALA A 17 -11.39 -12.00 9.17
C ALA A 17 -10.37 -12.76 8.31
N ARG A 18 -9.92 -12.16 7.20
CA ARG A 18 -8.96 -12.80 6.32
C ARG A 18 -7.58 -12.87 6.95
N ASP A 19 -6.92 -14.01 6.76
CA ASP A 19 -5.50 -14.14 7.09
C ASP A 19 -4.67 -13.41 6.03
N LEU A 20 -3.82 -12.50 6.50
CA LEU A 20 -2.88 -11.80 5.62
C LEU A 20 -1.59 -12.59 5.51
N GLN A 21 -1.03 -12.64 4.30
CA GLN A 21 0.28 -13.23 4.06
C GLN A 21 1.36 -12.24 4.48
N THR A 22 1.77 -12.31 5.75
CA THR A 22 2.74 -11.38 6.33
C THR A 22 4.09 -12.00 6.64
N ASP A 23 4.29 -13.26 6.29
CA ASP A 23 5.51 -14.02 6.64
C ASP A 23 6.79 -13.41 6.06
N HIS A 24 6.68 -12.73 4.92
CA HIS A 24 7.82 -12.09 4.23
C HIS A 24 8.01 -10.63 4.58
N LEU A 25 7.20 -10.07 5.49
CA LEU A 25 7.37 -8.69 5.90
C LEU A 25 8.60 -8.54 6.81
N PRO A 26 9.31 -7.41 6.70
CA PRO A 26 10.45 -7.16 7.57
C PRO A 26 10.00 -6.92 9.01
N ASN A 27 10.95 -7.04 9.95
CA ASN A 27 10.70 -6.67 11.33
C ASN A 27 10.49 -5.15 11.44
N ALA A 28 9.63 -4.73 12.36
CA ALA A 28 9.34 -3.30 12.55
C ALA A 28 10.60 -2.48 12.87
N SER A 29 11.59 -3.08 13.56
CA SER A 29 12.86 -2.43 13.87
C SER A 29 13.74 -2.14 12.65
N ASP A 30 13.47 -2.80 11.53
CA ASP A 30 14.23 -2.63 10.29
C ASP A 30 13.62 -1.57 9.36
N ILE A 31 12.53 -0.93 9.77
CA ILE A 31 11.77 0.01 8.96
C ILE A 31 11.78 1.39 9.62
N ASP A 32 12.19 2.41 8.85
CA ASP A 32 12.22 3.81 9.28
C ASP A 32 11.05 4.63 8.75
N GLN A 33 10.45 4.22 7.62
CA GLN A 33 9.31 4.91 7.01
C GLN A 33 8.34 3.93 6.39
N LEU A 34 7.07 4.32 6.33
CA LEU A 34 6.04 3.65 5.57
C LEU A 34 5.59 4.58 4.44
N VAL A 35 5.67 4.12 3.20
CA VAL A 35 5.20 4.85 2.03
C VAL A 35 4.03 4.10 1.41
N VAL A 36 2.96 4.81 1.09
CA VAL A 36 1.81 4.24 0.39
C VAL A 36 1.77 4.85 -1.01
N LEU A 37 1.87 4.00 -2.02
CA LEU A 37 1.75 4.39 -3.41
C LEU A 37 0.36 4.02 -3.93
N GLY A 38 -0.33 4.97 -4.54
CA GLY A 38 -1.65 4.73 -5.10
C GLY A 38 -2.20 5.96 -5.80
N MET A 39 -3.12 5.74 -6.73
CA MET A 39 -3.78 6.80 -7.51
C MET A 39 -5.29 6.73 -7.33
N GLY A 40 -5.97 7.86 -7.49
CA GLY A 40 -7.42 7.93 -7.42
C GLY A 40 -7.97 7.37 -6.11
N GLY A 41 -8.91 6.43 -6.19
CA GLY A 41 -9.49 5.77 -5.02
C GLY A 41 -8.46 5.03 -4.18
N SER A 42 -7.45 4.43 -4.82
CA SER A 42 -6.35 3.77 -4.10
C SER A 42 -5.50 4.77 -3.32
N GLY A 43 -5.32 5.99 -3.85
CA GLY A 43 -4.64 7.07 -3.14
C GLY A 43 -5.42 7.52 -1.90
N ILE A 44 -6.75 7.56 -1.99
CA ILE A 44 -7.62 7.87 -0.85
C ILE A 44 -7.46 6.81 0.25
N ALA A 45 -7.35 5.54 -0.13
CA ALA A 45 -7.07 4.47 0.82
C ALA A 45 -5.76 4.72 1.58
N GLY A 46 -4.74 5.22 0.89
CA GLY A 46 -3.48 5.63 1.53
C GLY A 46 -3.68 6.75 2.54
N ASP A 47 -4.48 7.76 2.21
CA ASP A 47 -4.80 8.86 3.12
C ASP A 47 -5.52 8.35 4.39
N ILE A 48 -6.42 7.39 4.23
CA ILE A 48 -7.13 6.76 5.35
C ILE A 48 -6.14 6.00 6.24
N VAL A 49 -5.26 5.23 5.65
CA VAL A 49 -4.21 4.50 6.39
C VAL A 49 -3.36 5.49 7.19
N LYS A 50 -2.92 6.57 6.56
CA LYS A 50 -2.12 7.60 7.23
C LYS A 50 -2.87 8.23 8.40
N ALA A 51 -4.16 8.53 8.23
CA ALA A 51 -4.96 9.15 9.27
C ALA A 51 -5.18 8.23 10.47
N ILE A 52 -5.37 6.93 10.24
CA ILE A 52 -5.65 5.96 11.31
C ILE A 52 -4.37 5.45 11.96
N VAL A 53 -3.39 5.08 11.18
CA VAL A 53 -2.16 4.42 11.63
C VAL A 53 -1.09 5.42 12.04
N GLY A 54 -0.98 6.54 11.33
CA GLY A 54 0.06 7.54 11.58
C GLY A 54 0.21 7.96 13.03
N PRO A 55 -0.89 8.31 13.75
CA PRO A 55 -0.79 8.71 15.16
C PRO A 55 -0.40 7.58 16.11
N ARG A 56 -0.46 6.34 15.66
CA ARG A 56 -0.26 5.14 16.50
C ARG A 56 1.10 4.49 16.36
N ILE A 57 1.88 4.91 15.37
CA ILE A 57 3.20 4.36 15.11
C ILE A 57 4.27 5.45 15.22
N SER A 58 5.49 5.04 15.48
CA SER A 58 6.62 5.96 15.69
C SER A 58 7.33 6.39 14.43
N ILE A 59 7.00 5.77 13.29
CA ILE A 59 7.61 6.10 11.99
C ILE A 59 6.67 6.94 11.14
N PRO A 60 7.19 7.81 10.26
CA PRO A 60 6.35 8.61 9.38
C PRO A 60 5.63 7.76 8.34
N VAL A 61 4.41 8.18 7.98
CA VAL A 61 3.62 7.60 6.89
C VAL A 61 3.48 8.66 5.80
N VAL A 62 3.95 8.34 4.61
CA VAL A 62 3.92 9.24 3.45
C VAL A 62 3.08 8.61 2.34
N VAL A 63 2.14 9.37 1.80
CA VAL A 63 1.31 8.93 0.68
C VAL A 63 1.78 9.63 -0.58
N SER A 64 2.09 8.86 -1.62
CA SER A 64 2.50 9.37 -2.93
C SER A 64 1.50 8.96 -3.99
N LYS A 65 0.99 9.95 -4.74
CA LYS A 65 -0.06 9.79 -5.75
C LYS A 65 0.47 10.25 -7.11
N GLY A 66 1.14 9.38 -7.83
CA GLY A 66 1.68 9.71 -9.13
C GLY A 66 2.83 8.81 -9.52
N TYR A 67 3.63 9.31 -10.46
CA TYR A 67 4.80 8.57 -10.96
C TYR A 67 5.99 8.61 -10.01
N GLU A 68 5.98 9.52 -9.06
CA GLU A 68 7.15 9.75 -8.21
C GLU A 68 7.26 8.75 -7.08
N CYS A 69 8.48 8.25 -6.90
CA CYS A 69 8.86 7.53 -5.70
C CYS A 69 9.69 8.50 -4.84
N PRO A 70 9.31 8.75 -3.58
CA PRO A 70 10.06 9.67 -2.73
C PRO A 70 11.55 9.33 -2.67
N ASN A 71 12.39 10.35 -2.65
CA ASN A 71 13.85 10.17 -2.72
C ASN A 71 14.44 9.40 -1.53
N PHE A 72 13.79 9.41 -0.39
CA PHE A 72 14.26 8.70 0.81
C PHE A 72 13.97 7.20 0.79
N VAL A 73 13.17 6.72 -0.18
CA VAL A 73 12.83 5.30 -0.26
C VAL A 73 14.08 4.46 -0.48
N GLY A 74 14.28 3.45 0.34
CA GLY A 74 15.43 2.57 0.29
C GLY A 74 15.22 1.32 1.14
N ARG A 75 16.31 0.70 1.54
CA ARG A 75 16.29 -0.61 2.25
C ARG A 75 15.52 -0.61 3.56
N ARG A 76 15.39 0.53 4.21
CA ARG A 76 14.68 0.66 5.48
C ARG A 76 13.28 1.26 5.32
N THR A 77 12.75 1.20 4.11
CA THR A 77 11.40 1.68 3.80
C THR A 77 10.49 0.50 3.47
N LEU A 78 9.29 0.49 4.09
CA LEU A 78 8.21 -0.39 3.67
C LEU A 78 7.31 0.40 2.72
N VAL A 79 7.15 -0.09 1.50
CA VAL A 79 6.30 0.53 0.48
C VAL A 79 5.06 -0.32 0.28
N MET A 80 3.92 0.21 0.66
CA MET A 80 2.62 -0.40 0.40
C MET A 80 2.12 0.12 -0.95
N VAL A 81 1.99 -0.77 -1.91
CA VAL A 81 1.56 -0.43 -3.27
C VAL A 81 0.10 -0.83 -3.43
N VAL A 82 -0.78 0.14 -3.60
CA VAL A 82 -2.23 -0.09 -3.66
C VAL A 82 -2.74 0.18 -5.07
N SER A 83 -3.28 -0.83 -5.72
CA SER A 83 -3.91 -0.71 -7.03
C SER A 83 -4.92 -1.83 -7.22
N PHE A 84 -6.19 -1.50 -7.37
CA PHE A 84 -7.23 -2.51 -7.55
C PHE A 84 -6.96 -3.36 -8.79
N SER A 85 -6.71 -2.74 -9.94
CA SER A 85 -6.42 -3.45 -11.19
C SER A 85 -5.04 -4.12 -11.21
N GLY A 86 -4.09 -3.56 -10.46
CA GLY A 86 -2.69 -3.93 -10.54
C GLY A 86 -2.00 -3.48 -11.82
N GLU A 87 -2.65 -2.62 -12.60
CA GLU A 87 -2.16 -2.13 -13.88
C GLU A 87 -2.05 -0.61 -13.96
N THR A 88 -2.26 0.11 -12.86
CA THR A 88 -2.12 1.57 -12.83
C THR A 88 -0.68 1.97 -13.15
N GLU A 89 -0.49 2.64 -14.28
CA GLU A 89 0.84 2.94 -14.83
C GLU A 89 1.71 3.73 -13.85
N GLU A 90 1.16 4.79 -13.27
CA GLU A 90 1.87 5.64 -12.32
C GLU A 90 2.34 4.85 -11.10
N THR A 91 1.46 4.02 -10.57
CA THR A 91 1.73 3.19 -9.40
C THR A 91 2.78 2.14 -9.69
N LEU A 92 2.68 1.48 -10.84
CA LEU A 92 3.68 0.49 -11.27
C LEU A 92 5.06 1.13 -11.49
N HIS A 93 5.10 2.32 -12.06
CA HIS A 93 6.35 3.04 -12.28
C HIS A 93 7.04 3.37 -10.95
N ALA A 94 6.29 3.95 -10.01
CA ALA A 94 6.82 4.28 -8.69
C ALA A 94 7.26 3.03 -7.93
N ALA A 95 6.49 1.94 -8.02
CA ALA A 95 6.83 0.67 -7.39
C ALA A 95 8.12 0.07 -7.96
N ALA A 96 8.33 0.17 -9.26
CA ALA A 96 9.56 -0.31 -9.91
C ALA A 96 10.78 0.45 -9.39
N ILE A 97 10.68 1.76 -9.22
CA ILE A 97 11.75 2.57 -8.64
C ILE A 97 12.04 2.14 -7.20
N ALA A 98 11.01 1.93 -6.40
CA ALA A 98 11.18 1.45 -5.03
C ALA A 98 11.89 0.10 -4.97
N LYS A 99 11.53 -0.80 -5.89
CA LYS A 99 12.18 -2.11 -5.99
C LYS A 99 13.66 -2.00 -6.34
N GLU A 100 14.00 -1.12 -7.28
CA GLU A 100 15.40 -0.86 -7.65
C GLU A 100 16.22 -0.31 -6.49
N ARG A 101 15.59 0.35 -5.54
CA ARG A 101 16.23 0.87 -4.34
C ARG A 101 16.26 -0.12 -3.18
N ASP A 102 15.90 -1.36 -3.43
CA ASP A 102 15.85 -2.44 -2.43
C ASP A 102 14.85 -2.20 -1.28
N ALA A 103 13.81 -1.42 -1.51
CA ALA A 103 12.74 -1.25 -0.53
C ALA A 103 11.93 -2.53 -0.36
N HIS A 104 11.30 -2.69 0.80
CA HIS A 104 10.36 -3.77 1.03
C HIS A 104 9.01 -3.40 0.43
N LEU A 105 8.45 -4.27 -0.40
CA LEU A 105 7.18 -4.03 -1.08
C LEU A 105 6.08 -4.91 -0.52
N LEU A 106 4.92 -4.31 -0.29
CA LEU A 106 3.69 -5.01 0.04
C LEU A 106 2.63 -4.57 -0.97
N ALA A 107 2.17 -5.49 -1.80
CA ALA A 107 1.16 -5.20 -2.81
C ALA A 107 -0.24 -5.46 -2.26
N VAL A 108 -1.13 -4.51 -2.45
CA VAL A 108 -2.57 -4.63 -2.16
C VAL A 108 -3.31 -4.47 -3.48
N THR A 109 -3.69 -5.59 -4.08
CA THR A 109 -4.25 -5.63 -5.43
C THR A 109 -5.16 -6.83 -5.61
N CYS A 110 -6.05 -6.76 -6.61
CA CYS A 110 -6.86 -7.90 -7.02
C CYS A 110 -6.18 -8.73 -8.12
N GLY A 111 -5.01 -8.34 -8.60
CA GLY A 111 -4.29 -9.05 -9.64
C GLY A 111 -3.41 -8.14 -10.49
N GLY A 112 -3.30 -8.46 -11.78
CA GLY A 112 -2.53 -7.69 -12.74
C GLY A 112 -1.02 -7.81 -12.57
N THR A 113 -0.29 -6.91 -13.22
CA THR A 113 1.18 -6.89 -13.20
C THR A 113 1.73 -6.72 -11.79
N LEU A 114 1.06 -5.92 -10.96
CA LEU A 114 1.49 -5.66 -9.59
C LEU A 114 1.59 -6.96 -8.76
N SER A 115 0.71 -7.90 -8.98
CA SER A 115 0.72 -9.19 -8.24
C SER A 115 1.97 -10.03 -8.53
N ARG A 116 2.70 -9.70 -9.60
CA ARG A 116 3.91 -10.43 -10.03
C ARG A 116 5.21 -9.73 -9.67
N LEU A 117 5.13 -8.56 -9.11
CA LEU A 117 6.30 -7.86 -8.59
C LEU A 117 6.78 -8.51 -7.30
#